data_5072efa4b77e6ff51832360518b57268
#
_entry.id   5072efa4b77e6ff51832360518b57268
#
_cell.length_a   1.000
_cell.length_b   1.000
_cell.length_c   1.000
_cell.angle_alpha   90.00
_cell.angle_beta   90.00
_cell.angle_gamma   90.00
#
_symmetry.space_group_name_H-M   'P 1'
#
loop_
_entity.id
_entity.type
_entity.pdbx_description
1 polymer ?
#
loop_
_entity_poly.entity_id
_entity_poly.type
_entity_poly.pdbx_seq_one_letter_code
_entity_poly.pdbx_strand_id
1 'polypeptide(L)'
;MKKFIYTILTLTALVSTTAVMAQNTDTVKTHRWMKHQPAGAVQIQLTYRKGNISQLNDALNANGFPAIKQNNLWINASMSHIFKSWMFEDGIGFTPIATSEVNDLKVKYNQYQLFWRAGYNLSTNSAVRFYPFAGVNFSGAVLKVQDNARIQNTNNFSDELLNSTSSKTFWQPNFGIELGAGLDYVIKLKSKKMDCFTVERNIPIGIRAGYYINAAAGDWKVDSYKLQNSPNQKQNAVFIAFNIGLGYKVNK
;
A
#
# COMPACT_ATOMS: atom_id res chain seq x y z
N MET A 1 13.10 0.88 -17.90
CA MET A 1 13.54 1.09 -16.51
C MET A 1 13.92 2.54 -16.20
N LYS A 2 14.87 3.19 -16.89
CA LYS A 2 15.27 4.58 -16.58
C LYS A 2 14.10 5.58 -16.55
N LYS A 3 13.17 5.55 -17.52
CA LYS A 3 12.00 6.47 -17.57
C LYS A 3 11.03 6.28 -16.39
N PHE A 4 10.87 5.07 -15.87
CA PHE A 4 9.99 4.79 -14.73
C PHE A 4 10.59 5.27 -13.39
N ILE A 5 11.90 5.16 -13.26
CA ILE A 5 12.65 5.69 -12.09
C ILE A 5 12.57 7.21 -12.04
N TYR A 6 12.69 7.89 -13.19
CA TYR A 6 12.56 9.35 -13.26
C TYR A 6 11.14 9.83 -12.89
N THR A 7 10.10 9.08 -13.28
CA THR A 7 8.71 9.42 -12.93
C THR A 7 8.45 9.26 -11.42
N ILE A 8 9.03 8.26 -10.78
CA ILE A 8 8.92 8.07 -9.32
C ILE A 8 9.75 9.15 -8.59
N LEU A 9 10.96 9.47 -9.07
CA LEU A 9 11.78 10.53 -8.49
C LEU A 9 11.15 11.93 -8.62
N THR A 10 10.47 12.22 -9.73
CA THR A 10 9.76 13.48 -9.91
C THR A 10 8.51 13.56 -9.02
N LEU A 11 7.80 12.44 -8.79
CA LEU A 11 6.66 12.40 -7.88
C LEU A 11 7.10 12.58 -6.41
N THR A 12 8.21 11.97 -6.00
CA THR A 12 8.78 12.17 -4.65
C THR A 12 9.36 13.57 -4.47
N ALA A 13 9.92 14.17 -5.49
CA ALA A 13 10.40 15.56 -5.44
C ALA A 13 9.24 16.57 -5.30
N LEU A 14 8.07 16.32 -5.90
CA LEU A 14 6.89 17.17 -5.75
C LEU A 14 6.30 17.10 -4.32
N VAL A 15 6.41 15.97 -3.64
CA VAL A 15 5.95 15.83 -2.23
C VAL A 15 6.94 16.47 -1.25
N SER A 16 8.24 16.46 -1.55
CA SER A 16 9.26 17.04 -0.68
C SER A 16 9.36 18.58 -0.78
N THR A 17 8.93 19.19 -1.89
CA THR A 17 8.97 20.66 -2.04
C THR A 17 7.96 21.39 -1.15
N THR A 18 6.93 20.72 -0.66
CA THR A 18 5.99 21.32 0.32
C THR A 18 6.55 21.40 1.73
N ALA A 19 7.61 20.64 2.07
CA ALA A 19 8.22 20.65 3.39
C ALA A 19 9.36 21.69 3.54
N VAL A 20 9.97 22.15 2.43
CA VAL A 20 11.13 23.06 2.47
C VAL A 20 10.71 24.53 2.51
N MET A 21 9.45 24.87 2.24
CA MET A 21 8.96 26.26 2.30
C MET A 21 8.73 26.79 3.73
N ALA A 22 9.05 26.00 4.76
CA ALA A 22 8.84 26.38 6.17
C ALA A 22 10.06 27.06 6.85
N GLN A 23 11.16 27.30 6.14
CA GLN A 23 12.41 27.76 6.77
C GLN A 23 12.91 29.15 6.35
N ASN A 24 12.17 29.96 5.61
CA ASN A 24 12.54 31.36 5.41
C ASN A 24 11.78 32.29 6.36
N THR A 25 12.41 32.60 7.47
CA THR A 25 12.13 33.73 8.33
C THR A 25 12.58 35.01 7.62
N ASP A 26 11.67 35.67 6.89
CA ASP A 26 11.58 37.12 6.85
C ASP A 26 10.36 37.53 6.02
N THR A 27 9.60 38.49 6.62
CA THR A 27 8.39 39.13 6.11
C THR A 27 7.16 38.24 5.99
N VAL A 28 6.38 38.22 7.09
CA VAL A 28 5.05 37.68 7.21
C VAL A 28 4.06 38.41 6.28
N LYS A 29 4.06 38.06 5.01
CA LYS A 29 2.81 38.13 4.23
C LYS A 29 2.03 36.88 4.62
N THR A 30 1.02 37.04 5.49
CA THR A 30 0.08 35.98 5.86
C THR A 30 -0.57 35.45 4.59
N HIS A 31 0.03 34.44 4.00
CA HIS A 31 -0.58 33.74 2.89
C HIS A 31 -1.92 33.16 3.34
N ARG A 32 -2.95 33.40 2.59
CA ARG A 32 -4.34 32.98 2.79
C ARG A 32 -4.49 31.47 3.04
N TRP A 33 -3.46 30.68 2.76
CA TRP A 33 -3.35 29.23 2.97
C TRP A 33 -3.19 28.82 4.45
N MET A 34 -2.69 29.71 5.31
CA MET A 34 -2.53 29.42 6.75
C MET A 34 -3.80 29.65 7.59
N LYS A 35 -4.95 29.96 6.98
CA LYS A 35 -6.23 30.03 7.70
C LYS A 35 -6.78 28.66 8.12
N HIS A 36 -6.23 27.56 7.63
CA HIS A 36 -6.70 26.22 7.94
C HIS A 36 -5.71 25.53 8.86
N GLN A 37 -6.22 25.02 9.97
CA GLN A 37 -5.46 24.26 10.95
C GLN A 37 -5.02 22.94 10.34
N PRO A 38 -3.72 22.70 10.15
CA PRO A 38 -3.26 21.42 9.63
C PRO A 38 -3.57 20.31 10.63
N ALA A 39 -4.19 19.25 10.14
CA ALA A 39 -4.51 18.07 10.91
C ALA A 39 -4.22 16.82 10.06
N GLY A 40 -3.80 15.76 10.73
CA GLY A 40 -3.49 14.50 10.06
C GLY A 40 -3.21 13.38 11.04
N ALA A 41 -2.92 12.20 10.52
CA ALA A 41 -2.51 11.05 11.31
C ALA A 41 -1.61 10.11 10.50
N VAL A 42 -0.67 9.47 11.18
CA VAL A 42 0.05 8.29 10.67
C VAL A 42 -0.66 7.06 11.23
N GLN A 43 -0.94 6.08 10.40
CA GLN A 43 -1.75 4.92 10.77
C GLN A 43 -1.12 3.61 10.26
N ILE A 44 -1.35 2.55 11.02
CA ILE A 44 -1.16 1.17 10.59
C ILE A 44 -2.55 0.58 10.37
N GLN A 45 -2.71 -0.19 9.29
CA GLN A 45 -3.98 -0.82 8.94
C GLN A 45 -3.74 -2.30 8.66
N LEU A 46 -4.57 -3.14 9.25
CA LEU A 46 -4.68 -4.55 8.94
C LEU A 46 -5.93 -4.74 8.09
N THR A 47 -5.75 -5.10 6.83
CA THR A 47 -6.87 -5.24 5.87
C THR A 47 -7.01 -6.70 5.46
N TYR A 48 -8.17 -7.27 5.68
CA TYR A 48 -8.57 -8.53 5.08
C TYR A 48 -9.24 -8.26 3.74
N ARG A 49 -8.67 -8.81 2.66
CA ARG A 49 -9.20 -8.70 1.29
C ARG A 49 -9.14 -10.06 0.62
N LYS A 50 -10.33 -10.67 0.41
CA LYS A 50 -10.43 -12.00 -0.21
C LYS A 50 -10.22 -11.88 -1.71
N GLY A 51 -9.02 -12.19 -2.17
CA GLY A 51 -8.71 -12.29 -3.61
C GLY A 51 -9.04 -13.67 -4.19
N ASN A 52 -8.73 -13.87 -5.45
CA ASN A 52 -8.85 -15.15 -6.14
C ASN A 52 -7.59 -15.41 -6.97
N ILE A 53 -6.86 -16.47 -6.64
CA ILE A 53 -5.65 -16.94 -7.35
C ILE A 53 -5.83 -18.33 -7.96
N SER A 54 -7.09 -18.76 -8.21
CA SER A 54 -7.36 -20.09 -8.75
C SER A 54 -6.64 -20.34 -10.08
N GLN A 55 -6.75 -19.43 -11.03
CA GLN A 55 -6.10 -19.57 -12.33
C GLN A 55 -4.56 -19.64 -12.23
N LEU A 56 -3.96 -18.92 -11.25
CA LEU A 56 -2.55 -19.04 -10.98
C LEU A 56 -2.20 -20.42 -10.43
N ASN A 57 -3.00 -20.93 -9.51
CA ASN A 57 -2.81 -22.28 -8.97
C ASN A 57 -3.02 -23.36 -10.02
N ASP A 58 -3.99 -23.21 -10.92
CA ASP A 58 -4.22 -24.13 -12.02
C ASP A 58 -2.98 -24.15 -12.95
N ALA A 59 -2.42 -22.99 -13.27
CA ALA A 59 -1.20 -22.89 -14.07
C ALA A 59 0.03 -23.49 -13.36
N LEU A 60 0.16 -23.29 -12.04
CA LEU A 60 1.24 -23.90 -11.25
C LEU A 60 1.11 -25.43 -11.24
N ASN A 61 -0.07 -25.94 -10.93
CA ASN A 61 -0.32 -27.39 -10.87
C ASN A 61 -0.11 -28.07 -12.24
N ALA A 62 -0.56 -27.44 -13.32
CA ALA A 62 -0.37 -27.96 -14.68
C ALA A 62 1.12 -28.09 -15.06
N ASN A 63 2.00 -27.32 -14.40
CA ASN A 63 3.45 -27.37 -14.60
C ASN A 63 4.20 -28.09 -13.45
N GLY A 64 3.51 -28.84 -12.60
CA GLY A 64 4.10 -29.64 -11.54
C GLY A 64 4.49 -28.86 -10.28
N PHE A 65 4.23 -27.55 -10.21
CA PHE A 65 4.50 -26.75 -9.02
C PHE A 65 3.36 -26.84 -7.99
N PRO A 66 3.66 -26.74 -6.69
CA PRO A 66 2.64 -26.77 -5.66
C PRO A 66 1.74 -25.54 -5.71
N ALA A 67 0.45 -25.74 -5.42
CA ALA A 67 -0.50 -24.66 -5.25
C ALA A 67 -0.15 -23.76 -4.06
N ILE A 68 -0.42 -22.48 -4.17
CA ILE A 68 -0.18 -21.48 -3.13
C ILE A 68 -1.46 -21.29 -2.32
N LYS A 69 -1.33 -21.29 -1.00
CA LYS A 69 -2.40 -20.80 -0.12
C LYS A 69 -2.41 -19.28 -0.16
N GLN A 70 -3.48 -18.70 -0.69
CA GLN A 70 -3.58 -17.24 -0.77
C GLN A 70 -3.57 -16.59 0.60
N ASN A 71 -2.71 -15.60 0.79
CA ASN A 71 -2.74 -14.75 1.96
C ASN A 71 -3.67 -13.55 1.67
N ASN A 72 -4.77 -13.47 2.41
CA ASN A 72 -5.78 -12.43 2.26
C ASN A 72 -5.53 -11.23 3.22
N LEU A 73 -4.50 -11.32 4.07
CA LEU A 73 -4.16 -10.27 5.02
C LEU A 73 -3.16 -9.29 4.39
N TRP A 74 -3.50 -8.00 4.44
CA TRP A 74 -2.61 -6.91 4.05
C TRP A 74 -2.22 -6.11 5.27
N ILE A 75 -0.95 -5.77 5.36
CA ILE A 75 -0.38 -4.86 6.35
C ILE A 75 -0.07 -3.57 5.61
N ASN A 76 -0.72 -2.47 6.03
CA ASN A 76 -0.57 -1.18 5.39
C ASN A 76 -0.07 -0.14 6.40
N ALA A 77 0.76 0.78 5.93
CA ALA A 77 1.12 2.01 6.62
C ALA A 77 0.63 3.18 5.79
N SER A 78 0.00 4.16 6.41
CA SER A 78 -0.58 5.30 5.71
C SER A 78 -0.42 6.60 6.48
N MET A 79 -0.51 7.70 5.74
CA MET A 79 -0.62 9.05 6.27
C MET A 79 -1.94 9.66 5.82
N SER A 80 -2.67 10.27 6.73
CA SER A 80 -3.90 10.98 6.41
C SER A 80 -3.75 12.46 6.66
N HIS A 81 -4.30 13.27 5.75
CA HIS A 81 -4.36 14.73 5.81
C HIS A 81 -5.82 15.15 5.88
N ILE A 82 -6.16 15.97 6.86
CA ILE A 82 -7.53 16.40 7.10
C ILE A 82 -7.64 17.90 6.80
N PHE A 83 -8.49 18.23 5.85
CA PHE A 83 -8.78 19.60 5.45
C PHE A 83 -10.29 19.85 5.55
N LYS A 84 -10.73 20.52 6.60
CA LYS A 84 -12.14 20.66 6.96
C LYS A 84 -12.79 19.28 7.13
N SER A 85 -13.80 18.97 6.30
CA SER A 85 -14.44 17.65 6.26
C SER A 85 -13.79 16.67 5.30
N TRP A 86 -12.85 17.10 4.45
CA TRP A 86 -12.13 16.23 3.53
C TRP A 86 -10.99 15.50 4.24
N MET A 87 -10.84 14.23 3.93
CA MET A 87 -9.74 13.38 4.36
C MET A 87 -9.04 12.85 3.12
N PHE A 88 -7.76 13.11 3.01
CA PHE A 88 -6.90 12.54 1.97
C PHE A 88 -5.93 11.59 2.65
N GLU A 89 -5.77 10.43 2.09
CA GLU A 89 -4.89 9.39 2.62
C GLU A 89 -4.04 8.82 1.51
N ASP A 90 -2.77 8.69 1.78
CA ASP A 90 -1.80 7.97 0.97
C ASP A 90 -1.13 6.89 1.81
N GLY A 91 -0.74 5.80 1.18
CA GLY A 91 -0.12 4.71 1.91
C GLY A 91 0.48 3.63 1.02
N ILE A 92 1.21 2.77 1.71
CA ILE A 92 1.84 1.58 1.15
C ILE A 92 1.35 0.35 1.89
N GLY A 93 1.38 -0.79 1.25
CA GLY A 93 0.99 -2.04 1.87
C GLY A 93 1.61 -3.26 1.21
N PHE A 94 1.60 -4.36 1.93
CA PHE A 94 2.07 -5.65 1.43
C PHE A 94 1.30 -6.80 2.09
N THR A 95 1.32 -7.95 1.42
CA THR A 95 0.87 -9.21 2.02
C THR A 95 2.07 -9.99 2.56
N PRO A 96 1.95 -10.72 3.67
CA PRO A 96 2.96 -11.70 4.07
C PRO A 96 3.21 -12.71 2.95
N ILE A 97 4.45 -13.19 2.87
CA ILE A 97 4.85 -14.15 1.84
C ILE A 97 4.15 -15.49 2.09
N ALA A 98 3.35 -15.93 1.12
CA ALA A 98 2.84 -17.28 1.08
C ALA A 98 3.88 -18.21 0.46
N THR A 99 4.21 -19.30 1.14
CA THR A 99 5.19 -20.28 0.66
C THR A 99 4.52 -21.65 0.58
N SER A 100 4.75 -22.36 -0.51
CA SER A 100 4.37 -23.76 -0.70
C SER A 100 5.55 -24.53 -1.24
N GLU A 101 5.76 -25.74 -0.75
CA GLU A 101 6.88 -26.59 -1.12
C GLU A 101 6.43 -28.04 -1.19
N VAL A 102 6.73 -28.71 -2.30
CA VAL A 102 6.45 -30.13 -2.52
C VAL A 102 7.61 -30.73 -3.29
N ASN A 103 8.20 -31.79 -2.76
CA ASN A 103 9.46 -32.34 -3.24
C ASN A 103 10.50 -31.19 -3.30
N ASP A 104 11.29 -31.09 -4.32
CA ASP A 104 12.28 -30.03 -4.47
C ASP A 104 11.74 -28.72 -5.09
N LEU A 105 10.43 -28.65 -5.37
CA LEU A 105 9.78 -27.50 -5.98
C LEU A 105 9.19 -26.59 -4.91
N LYS A 106 9.61 -25.32 -4.94
CA LYS A 106 9.19 -24.29 -4.00
C LYS A 106 8.59 -23.09 -4.72
N VAL A 107 7.44 -22.60 -4.22
CA VAL A 107 6.75 -21.43 -4.73
C VAL A 107 6.57 -20.42 -3.61
N LYS A 108 6.89 -19.16 -3.88
CA LYS A 108 6.66 -18.03 -2.98
C LYS A 108 5.83 -16.98 -3.69
N TYR A 109 4.85 -16.43 -3.00
CA TYR A 109 3.94 -15.41 -3.54
C TYR A 109 3.69 -14.32 -2.53
N ASN A 110 3.76 -13.07 -2.96
CA ASN A 110 3.36 -11.91 -2.18
C ASN A 110 2.85 -10.79 -3.10
N GLN A 111 2.18 -9.83 -2.49
CA GLN A 111 1.67 -8.65 -3.17
C GLN A 111 2.11 -7.40 -2.42
N TYR A 112 2.23 -6.29 -3.14
CA TYR A 112 2.47 -4.96 -2.60
C TYR A 112 1.55 -3.95 -3.25
N GLN A 113 1.29 -2.82 -2.59
CA GLN A 113 0.44 -1.76 -3.10
C GLN A 113 0.90 -0.38 -2.66
N LEU A 114 0.57 0.60 -3.51
CA LEU A 114 0.52 2.02 -3.21
C LEU A 114 -0.93 2.45 -3.39
N PHE A 115 -1.48 3.25 -2.49
CA PHE A 115 -2.85 3.69 -2.60
C PHE A 115 -3.01 5.16 -2.22
N TRP A 116 -4.01 5.79 -2.82
CA TRP A 116 -4.50 7.11 -2.49
C TRP A 116 -5.99 7.05 -2.33
N ARG A 117 -6.50 7.65 -1.27
CA ARG A 117 -7.93 7.70 -0.96
C ARG A 117 -8.35 9.12 -0.63
N ALA A 118 -9.56 9.48 -1.03
CA ALA A 118 -10.23 10.71 -0.62
C ALA A 118 -11.56 10.33 0.03
N GLY A 119 -11.81 10.87 1.22
CA GLY A 119 -13.04 10.66 1.97
C GLY A 119 -13.65 11.97 2.42
N TYR A 120 -14.92 11.96 2.73
CA TYR A 120 -15.63 13.13 3.26
C TYR A 120 -16.31 12.79 4.59
N ASN A 121 -15.87 13.45 5.66
CA ASN A 121 -16.41 13.22 7.00
C ASN A 121 -17.82 13.83 7.12
N LEU A 122 -18.80 12.98 7.35
CA LEU A 122 -20.21 13.33 7.52
C LEU A 122 -20.58 13.58 8.99
N SER A 123 -19.71 13.21 9.93
CA SER A 123 -19.98 13.34 11.35
C SER A 123 -19.74 14.76 11.83
N THR A 124 -20.66 15.27 12.62
CA THR A 124 -20.54 16.54 13.35
C THR A 124 -19.85 16.35 14.71
N ASN A 125 -19.75 15.12 15.20
CA ASN A 125 -19.11 14.79 16.47
C ASN A 125 -17.59 14.76 16.31
N SER A 126 -16.88 15.49 17.15
CA SER A 126 -15.41 15.55 17.13
C SER A 126 -14.70 14.26 17.59
N ALA A 127 -15.42 13.37 18.28
CA ALA A 127 -14.87 12.09 18.74
C ALA A 127 -15.13 10.95 17.76
N VAL A 128 -16.03 11.14 16.79
CA VAL A 128 -16.37 10.09 15.81
C VAL A 128 -16.27 10.68 14.42
N ARG A 129 -15.66 9.95 13.51
CA ARG A 129 -15.61 10.29 12.08
C ARG A 129 -16.24 9.17 11.29
N PHE A 130 -17.32 9.46 10.60
CA PHE A 130 -17.92 8.57 9.62
C PHE A 130 -17.74 9.17 8.24
N TYR A 131 -17.14 8.43 7.33
CA TYR A 131 -16.79 8.97 6.02
C TYR A 131 -16.90 7.90 4.92
N PRO A 132 -17.67 8.13 3.89
CA PRO A 132 -17.50 7.45 2.62
C PRO A 132 -16.18 7.87 2.00
N PHE A 133 -15.54 6.96 1.27
CA PHE A 133 -14.29 7.22 0.55
C PHE A 133 -14.24 6.52 -0.79
N ALA A 134 -13.46 7.10 -1.69
CA ALA A 134 -13.03 6.50 -2.94
C ALA A 134 -11.52 6.61 -3.05
N GLY A 135 -10.89 5.67 -3.74
CA GLY A 135 -9.45 5.65 -3.90
C GLY A 135 -8.97 4.91 -5.13
N VAL A 136 -7.72 5.12 -5.44
CA VAL A 136 -6.98 4.40 -6.47
C VAL A 136 -5.85 3.60 -5.84
N ASN A 137 -5.52 2.49 -6.46
CA ASN A 137 -4.54 1.54 -5.95
C ASN A 137 -3.66 1.05 -7.09
N PHE A 138 -2.35 1.20 -6.94
CA PHE A 138 -1.34 0.61 -7.80
C PHE A 138 -0.70 -0.54 -7.04
N SER A 139 -0.90 -1.75 -7.51
CA SER A 139 -0.40 -2.94 -6.84
C SER A 139 0.42 -3.81 -7.77
N GLY A 140 1.20 -4.70 -7.18
CA GLY A 140 1.96 -5.69 -7.90
C GLY A 140 1.92 -7.03 -7.19
N ALA A 141 1.89 -8.10 -7.98
CA ALA A 141 2.07 -9.46 -7.49
C ALA A 141 3.46 -9.95 -7.86
N VAL A 142 4.14 -10.61 -6.94
CA VAL A 142 5.43 -11.25 -7.16
C VAL A 142 5.28 -12.74 -6.89
N LEU A 143 5.64 -13.54 -7.88
CA LEU A 143 5.69 -14.99 -7.82
C LEU A 143 7.14 -15.43 -8.04
N LYS A 144 7.71 -16.12 -7.08
CA LYS A 144 9.02 -16.76 -7.22
C LYS A 144 8.84 -18.27 -7.21
N VAL A 145 9.32 -18.93 -8.26
CA VAL A 145 9.39 -20.39 -8.34
C VAL A 145 10.85 -20.84 -8.27
N GLN A 146 11.11 -21.95 -7.58
CA GLN A 146 12.44 -22.51 -7.39
C GLN A 146 12.37 -24.02 -7.56
N ASP A 147 13.39 -24.58 -8.20
CA ASP A 147 13.63 -26.02 -8.28
C ASP A 147 14.91 -26.30 -7.49
N ASN A 148 14.76 -26.79 -6.26
CA ASN A 148 15.87 -27.00 -5.34
C ASN A 148 16.76 -28.18 -5.78
N ALA A 149 16.23 -29.12 -6.57
CA ALA A 149 17.05 -30.22 -7.11
C ALA A 149 18.15 -29.74 -8.08
N ARG A 150 17.96 -28.58 -8.67
CA ARG A 150 18.91 -27.96 -9.63
C ARG A 150 19.82 -26.92 -9.00
N ILE A 151 19.67 -26.62 -7.71
CA ILE A 151 20.55 -25.67 -7.02
C ILE A 151 21.89 -26.33 -6.78
N GLN A 152 22.91 -25.94 -7.53
CA GLN A 152 24.30 -26.19 -7.17
C GLN A 152 24.70 -25.08 -6.18
N ASN A 153 24.76 -25.44 -4.90
CA ASN A 153 25.25 -24.53 -3.87
C ASN A 153 26.75 -24.29 -4.08
N THR A 154 27.11 -23.17 -4.63
CA THR A 154 28.47 -22.68 -4.64
C THR A 154 28.65 -21.72 -3.49
N ASN A 155 29.67 -21.92 -2.65
CA ASN A 155 29.99 -21.00 -1.56
C ASN A 155 30.78 -19.77 -2.06
N ASN A 156 30.96 -19.63 -3.37
CA ASN A 156 31.71 -18.54 -4.00
C ASN A 156 30.73 -17.60 -4.71
N PHE A 157 30.81 -16.32 -4.40
CA PHE A 157 29.95 -15.27 -4.98
C PHE A 157 30.05 -15.19 -6.51
N SER A 158 31.27 -15.33 -7.08
CA SER A 158 31.46 -15.25 -8.53
C SER A 158 30.85 -16.45 -9.26
N ASP A 159 30.97 -17.65 -8.66
CA ASP A 159 30.37 -18.85 -9.22
C ASP A 159 28.86 -18.81 -9.15
N GLU A 160 28.31 -18.25 -8.05
CA GLU A 160 26.86 -18.06 -7.90
C GLU A 160 26.31 -17.03 -8.88
N LEU A 161 27.06 -15.95 -9.20
CA LEU A 161 26.68 -14.96 -10.23
C LEU A 161 26.57 -15.58 -11.63
N LEU A 162 27.40 -16.56 -11.93
CA LEU A 162 27.46 -17.23 -13.22
C LEU A 162 26.51 -18.44 -13.30
N ASN A 163 25.98 -18.88 -12.17
CA ASN A 163 25.08 -20.02 -12.10
C ASN A 163 23.74 -19.64 -12.74
N SER A 164 23.35 -20.35 -13.81
CA SER A 164 22.04 -20.19 -14.43
C SER A 164 20.99 -20.77 -13.49
N THR A 165 20.33 -19.89 -12.78
CA THR A 165 19.51 -20.19 -11.62
C THR A 165 18.33 -21.11 -11.91
N SER A 166 18.14 -22.08 -11.03
CA SER A 166 16.94 -22.87 -10.85
C SER A 166 15.74 -22.05 -10.34
N SER A 167 15.86 -20.73 -10.16
CA SER A 167 14.79 -19.87 -9.68
C SER A 167 14.41 -18.79 -10.70
N LYS A 168 13.08 -18.57 -10.84
CA LYS A 168 12.53 -17.49 -11.67
C LYS A 168 11.59 -16.63 -10.86
N THR A 169 11.68 -15.32 -11.05
CA THR A 169 10.80 -14.35 -10.40
C THR A 169 9.92 -13.69 -11.45
N PHE A 170 8.62 -13.83 -11.27
CA PHE A 170 7.58 -13.21 -12.10
C PHE A 170 6.96 -12.05 -11.35
N TRP A 171 6.56 -11.01 -12.04
CA TRP A 171 5.80 -9.94 -11.46
C TRP A 171 4.68 -9.48 -12.37
N GLN A 172 3.57 -9.03 -11.78
CA GLN A 172 2.39 -8.55 -12.47
C GLN A 172 1.97 -7.21 -11.86
N PRO A 173 1.96 -6.10 -12.65
CA PRO A 173 1.41 -4.82 -12.21
C PRO A 173 -0.12 -4.85 -12.31
N ASN A 174 -0.79 -4.18 -11.35
CA ASN A 174 -2.23 -4.05 -11.33
C ASN A 174 -2.62 -2.62 -10.97
N PHE A 175 -3.74 -2.16 -11.50
CA PHE A 175 -4.38 -0.92 -11.15
C PHE A 175 -5.80 -1.20 -10.66
N GLY A 176 -6.18 -0.63 -9.54
CA GLY A 176 -7.49 -0.84 -8.93
C GLY A 176 -8.13 0.43 -8.43
N ILE A 177 -9.42 0.33 -8.17
CA ILE A 177 -10.25 1.38 -7.57
C ILE A 177 -10.83 0.81 -6.29
N GLU A 178 -10.86 1.61 -5.24
CA GLU A 178 -11.47 1.28 -3.96
C GLU A 178 -12.65 2.21 -3.69
N LEU A 179 -13.77 1.63 -3.27
CA LEU A 179 -14.94 2.36 -2.81
C LEU A 179 -15.37 1.78 -1.46
N GLY A 180 -15.65 2.64 -0.49
CA GLY A 180 -16.00 2.16 0.83
C GLY A 180 -16.45 3.24 1.79
N ALA A 181 -16.61 2.82 3.04
CA ALA A 181 -16.87 3.70 4.17
C ALA A 181 -15.97 3.36 5.36
N GLY A 182 -15.66 4.37 6.14
CA GLY A 182 -14.86 4.26 7.35
C GLY A 182 -15.57 4.87 8.54
N LEU A 183 -15.28 4.30 9.71
CA LEU A 183 -15.72 4.79 11.01
C LEU A 183 -14.52 4.82 11.94
N ASP A 184 -14.08 6.01 12.35
CA ASP A 184 -12.99 6.19 13.31
C ASP A 184 -13.51 6.77 14.62
N TYR A 185 -13.06 6.21 15.74
CA TYR A 185 -13.17 6.82 17.06
C TYR A 185 -11.86 7.52 17.40
N VAL A 186 -11.93 8.78 17.80
CA VAL A 186 -10.78 9.66 18.01
C VAL A 186 -10.58 9.90 19.52
N ILE A 187 -9.60 9.24 20.10
CA ILE A 187 -9.22 9.42 21.49
C ILE A 187 -8.32 10.65 21.60
N LYS A 188 -8.81 11.70 22.27
CA LYS A 188 -8.04 12.93 22.48
C LYS A 188 -7.01 12.73 23.60
N LEU A 189 -5.77 13.15 23.33
CA LEU A 189 -4.68 13.17 24.30
C LEU A 189 -4.45 14.60 24.80
N LYS A 190 -3.63 14.73 25.86
CA LYS A 190 -3.25 16.05 26.38
C LYS A 190 -2.58 16.89 25.28
N SER A 191 -3.08 18.11 25.10
CA SER A 191 -2.51 19.09 24.17
C SER A 191 -1.15 19.56 24.65
N LYS A 192 -0.24 19.84 23.70
CA LYS A 192 1.05 20.44 24.00
C LYS A 192 1.03 21.90 23.51
N LYS A 193 1.16 22.82 24.46
CA LYS A 193 1.33 24.25 24.14
C LYS A 193 2.78 24.49 23.70
N MET A 194 2.95 25.23 22.63
CA MET A 194 4.21 25.76 22.13
C MET A 194 4.02 27.28 21.99
N ASP A 195 5.09 28.05 21.92
CA ASP A 195 5.08 29.52 22.03
C ASP A 195 3.99 30.20 21.17
N CYS A 196 3.79 29.75 19.94
CA CYS A 196 2.84 30.39 19.01
C CYS A 196 1.64 29.51 18.62
N PHE A 197 1.58 28.25 19.06
CA PHE A 197 0.50 27.33 18.69
C PHE A 197 0.32 26.19 19.69
N THR A 198 -0.85 25.58 19.64
CA THR A 198 -1.16 24.39 20.44
C THR A 198 -1.31 23.16 19.54
N VAL A 199 -0.62 22.09 19.84
CA VAL A 199 -0.77 20.80 19.16
C VAL A 199 -1.69 19.90 19.96
N GLU A 200 -2.88 19.65 19.45
CA GLU A 200 -3.79 18.62 19.94
C GLU A 200 -3.31 17.27 19.36
N ARG A 201 -3.06 16.31 20.24
CA ARG A 201 -2.69 14.95 19.86
C ARG A 201 -3.88 14.04 20.05
N ASN A 202 -4.00 13.04 19.19
CA ASN A 202 -5.09 12.07 19.27
C ASN A 202 -4.64 10.70 18.75
N ILE A 203 -5.42 9.67 19.12
CA ILE A 203 -5.28 8.30 18.61
C ILE A 203 -6.58 7.97 17.88
N PRO A 204 -6.60 7.98 16.52
CA PRO A 204 -7.71 7.43 15.77
C PRO A 204 -7.63 5.91 15.79
N ILE A 205 -8.75 5.27 16.13
CA ILE A 205 -8.96 3.82 16.04
C ILE A 205 -10.21 3.63 15.20
N GLY A 206 -10.15 2.79 14.17
CA GLY A 206 -11.29 2.67 13.29
C GLY A 206 -11.38 1.38 12.52
N ILE A 207 -12.50 1.25 11.84
CA ILE A 207 -12.78 0.19 10.90
C ILE A 207 -13.16 0.78 9.55
N ARG A 208 -12.80 0.08 8.49
CA ARG A 208 -13.18 0.41 7.11
C ARG A 208 -13.72 -0.82 6.43
N ALA A 209 -14.72 -0.65 5.60
CA ALA A 209 -15.22 -1.71 4.75
C ALA A 209 -15.52 -1.16 3.37
N GLY A 210 -15.36 -1.99 2.36
CA GLY A 210 -15.56 -1.55 0.99
C GLY A 210 -15.34 -2.64 -0.03
N TYR A 211 -15.27 -2.19 -1.26
CA TYR A 211 -15.07 -3.03 -2.42
C TYR A 211 -13.87 -2.54 -3.23
N TYR A 212 -12.98 -3.46 -3.55
CA TYR A 212 -11.84 -3.26 -4.43
C TYR A 212 -12.17 -3.81 -5.81
N ILE A 213 -12.00 -2.98 -6.83
CA ILE A 213 -12.20 -3.33 -8.24
C ILE A 213 -10.84 -3.32 -8.90
N ASN A 214 -10.38 -4.44 -9.42
CA ASN A 214 -9.21 -4.49 -10.27
C ASN A 214 -9.59 -3.98 -11.66
N ALA A 215 -9.33 -2.71 -11.93
CA ALA A 215 -9.68 -2.04 -13.18
C ALA A 215 -8.78 -2.49 -14.33
N ALA A 216 -7.50 -2.77 -14.06
CA ALA A 216 -6.55 -3.26 -15.06
C ALA A 216 -5.52 -4.18 -14.42
N ALA A 217 -5.39 -5.39 -14.95
CA ALA A 217 -4.32 -6.32 -14.66
C ALA A 217 -3.34 -6.29 -15.84
N GLY A 218 -2.07 -6.02 -15.57
CA GLY A 218 -1.03 -6.11 -16.58
C GLY A 218 -0.60 -7.55 -16.82
N ASP A 219 0.18 -7.74 -17.87
CA ASP A 219 0.78 -9.05 -18.16
C ASP A 219 1.81 -9.44 -17.10
N TRP A 220 1.91 -10.73 -16.82
CA TRP A 220 3.04 -11.26 -16.08
C TRP A 220 4.33 -11.03 -16.85
N LYS A 221 5.38 -10.70 -16.15
CA LYS A 221 6.71 -10.45 -16.69
C LYS A 221 7.76 -11.26 -15.94
N VAL A 222 8.75 -11.72 -16.67
CA VAL A 222 10.01 -12.25 -16.15
C VAL A 222 11.12 -11.37 -16.71
N ASP A 223 12.00 -10.89 -15.87
CA ASP A 223 12.99 -9.85 -16.20
C ASP A 223 12.32 -8.63 -16.87
N SER A 224 12.49 -8.44 -18.16
CA SER A 224 11.85 -7.36 -18.93
C SER A 224 10.83 -7.86 -19.96
N TYR A 225 10.62 -9.18 -20.05
CA TYR A 225 9.78 -9.80 -21.07
C TYR A 225 8.36 -10.02 -20.57
N LYS A 226 7.39 -9.68 -21.39
CA LYS A 226 5.98 -10.02 -21.18
C LYS A 226 5.74 -11.47 -21.53
N LEU A 227 4.97 -12.16 -20.71
CA LEU A 227 4.59 -13.54 -20.95
C LEU A 227 3.23 -13.62 -21.62
N GLN A 228 3.12 -14.43 -22.66
CA GLN A 228 1.87 -14.76 -23.34
C GLN A 228 1.10 -15.83 -22.54
N ASN A 229 -0.21 -15.90 -22.73
CA ASN A 229 -1.10 -16.89 -22.08
C ASN A 229 -0.99 -16.93 -20.55
N SER A 230 -0.68 -15.79 -19.95
CA SER A 230 -0.54 -15.65 -18.50
C SER A 230 -1.90 -15.77 -17.81
N PRO A 231 -1.97 -16.37 -16.60
CA PRO A 231 -3.20 -16.42 -15.84
C PRO A 231 -3.71 -15.00 -15.54
N ASN A 232 -4.97 -14.74 -15.87
CA ASN A 232 -5.58 -13.44 -15.65
C ASN A 232 -6.09 -13.35 -14.22
N GLN A 233 -5.46 -12.49 -13.41
CA GLN A 233 -5.86 -12.28 -12.02
C GLN A 233 -6.65 -10.98 -11.85
N LYS A 234 -7.89 -10.96 -12.34
CA LYS A 234 -8.83 -9.90 -11.95
C LYS A 234 -9.32 -10.18 -10.54
N GLN A 235 -8.80 -9.45 -9.56
CA GLN A 235 -9.13 -9.65 -8.15
C GLN A 235 -10.09 -8.57 -7.66
N ASN A 236 -11.37 -8.68 -8.05
CA ASN A 236 -12.40 -7.89 -7.38
C ASN A 236 -12.69 -8.52 -6.01
N ALA A 237 -12.74 -7.70 -4.97
CA ALA A 237 -12.88 -8.22 -3.62
C ALA A 237 -13.57 -7.26 -2.66
N VAL A 238 -14.41 -7.81 -1.78
CA VAL A 238 -14.80 -7.11 -0.55
C VAL A 238 -13.59 -7.05 0.37
N PHE A 239 -13.43 -5.95 1.06
CA PHE A 239 -12.42 -5.81 2.11
C PHE A 239 -13.00 -5.25 3.39
N ILE A 240 -12.36 -5.61 4.50
CA ILE A 240 -12.54 -5.00 5.81
C ILE A 240 -11.14 -4.68 6.36
N ALA A 241 -11.00 -3.50 6.96
CA ALA A 241 -9.75 -3.07 7.56
C ALA A 241 -9.97 -2.55 8.97
N PHE A 242 -9.01 -2.84 9.84
CA PHE A 242 -8.86 -2.22 11.15
C PHE A 242 -7.67 -1.26 11.09
N ASN A 243 -7.83 -0.04 11.59
CA ASN A 243 -6.77 0.96 11.62
C ASN A 243 -6.59 1.55 13.02
N ILE A 244 -5.33 1.82 13.34
CA ILE A 244 -4.92 2.55 14.54
C ILE A 244 -3.79 3.51 14.17
N GLY A 245 -3.76 4.69 14.77
CA GLY A 245 -2.75 5.67 14.43
C GLY A 245 -2.45 6.70 15.50
N LEU A 246 -1.54 7.60 15.16
CA LEU A 246 -1.19 8.79 15.93
C LEU A 246 -1.55 10.01 15.10
N GLY A 247 -2.47 10.81 15.59
CA GLY A 247 -2.96 11.99 14.93
C GLY A 247 -2.60 13.28 15.65
N TYR A 248 -2.62 14.36 14.89
CA TYR A 248 -2.38 15.71 15.38
C TYR A 248 -3.33 16.72 14.74
N LYS A 249 -3.56 17.81 15.43
CA LYS A 249 -4.23 19.00 14.93
C LYS A 249 -3.53 20.23 15.52
N VAL A 250 -3.17 21.18 14.68
CA VAL A 250 -2.51 22.42 15.10
C VAL A 250 -3.56 23.52 15.21
N ASN A 251 -3.67 24.11 16.41
CA ASN A 251 -4.51 25.28 16.69
C ASN A 251 -3.59 26.48 16.96
N LYS A 252 -3.90 27.61 16.34
CA LYS A 252 -3.28 28.92 16.62
C LYS A 252 -4.01 29.61 17.75
#